data_ef9b483c37b62bfc21e702e5d2a9862e
#
_entry.id   ef9b483c37b62bfc21e702e5d2a9862e
#
_cell.length_a   1.000
_cell.length_b   1.000
_cell.length_c   1.000
_cell.angle_alpha   90.00
_cell.angle_beta   90.00
_cell.angle_gamma   90.00
#
_symmetry.space_group_name_H-M   'P 1'
#
loop_
_entity.id
_entity.type
_entity.pdbx_description
1 polymer ?
#
loop_
_entity_poly.entity_id
_entity_poly.type
_entity_poly.pdbx_seq_one_letter_code
_entity_poly.pdbx_strand_id
1 'polypeptide(L)'
;MQQPIRIISHANKRLYADAIPGHFATNHSHINYYVDMSEIKHNMSMALEAARSIAFHFSAVSVDTLLCLEGTEYIGAYLARELSSSGIGSLNSGKSVYLVEPDNNVNGQFMFADNLRPMIENRNVLVLV
;
A
#
# COMPACT_ATOMS: atom_id res chain seq x y z
N MET A 1 -19.92 23.33 2.41
CA MET A 1 -19.02 22.16 2.45
C MET A 1 -18.34 22.12 3.80
N GLN A 2 -18.44 21.00 4.48
CA GLN A 2 -17.77 20.84 5.76
C GLN A 2 -16.26 20.64 5.54
N GLN A 3 -15.45 21.17 6.44
CA GLN A 3 -14.01 21.05 6.31
C GLN A 3 -13.52 19.66 6.69
N PRO A 4 -12.52 19.14 6.00
CA PRO A 4 -11.89 17.87 6.36
C PRO A 4 -11.31 17.92 7.78
N ILE A 5 -11.34 16.78 8.45
CA ILE A 5 -10.70 16.57 9.75
C ILE A 5 -9.40 15.82 9.50
N ARG A 6 -8.28 16.41 9.87
CA ARG A 6 -6.99 15.77 9.67
C ARG A 6 -6.69 14.76 10.76
N ILE A 7 -6.43 13.53 10.35
CA ILE A 7 -6.05 12.42 11.21
C ILE A 7 -4.56 12.20 11.07
N ILE A 8 -3.81 12.44 12.14
CA ILE A 8 -2.35 12.35 12.14
C ILE A 8 -1.94 11.03 12.76
N SER A 9 -0.99 10.33 12.14
CA SER A 9 -0.47 9.07 12.66
C SER A 9 0.25 9.27 13.99
N HIS A 10 -0.05 8.41 14.96
CA HIS A 10 0.65 8.43 16.25
C HIS A 10 2.11 7.98 16.11
N ALA A 11 2.36 7.01 15.24
CA ALA A 11 3.69 6.45 15.06
C ALA A 11 4.63 7.37 14.26
N ASN A 12 4.06 8.15 13.33
CA ASN A 12 4.83 9.07 12.50
C ASN A 12 3.98 10.29 12.18
N LYS A 13 4.28 11.41 12.83
CA LYS A 13 3.49 12.64 12.70
C LYS A 13 3.57 13.30 11.32
N ARG A 14 4.46 12.85 10.46
CA ARG A 14 4.52 13.30 9.06
C ARG A 14 3.45 12.67 8.20
N LEU A 15 2.86 11.56 8.67
CA LEU A 15 1.80 10.84 7.96
C LEU A 15 0.44 11.30 8.45
N TYR A 16 -0.43 11.67 7.52
CA TYR A 16 -1.80 12.03 7.83
C TYR A 16 -2.74 11.61 6.70
N ALA A 17 -4.00 11.47 7.04
CA ALA A 17 -5.11 11.33 6.12
C ALA A 17 -6.20 12.32 6.49
N ASP A 18 -7.02 12.70 5.53
CA ASP A 18 -8.13 13.62 5.78
C ASP A 18 -9.45 12.85 5.79
N ALA A 19 -10.23 13.02 6.86
CA ALA A 19 -11.59 12.49 6.95
C ALA A 19 -12.56 13.60 6.51
N ILE A 20 -13.30 13.33 5.46
CA ILE A 20 -14.24 14.30 4.88
C ILE A 20 -15.63 13.95 5.39
N PRO A 21 -16.26 14.83 6.20
CA PRO A 21 -17.63 14.62 6.67
C PRO A 21 -18.62 14.68 5.51
N GLY A 22 -19.65 13.84 5.57
CA GLY A 22 -20.69 13.83 4.56
C GLY A 22 -21.55 12.59 4.66
N HIS A 23 -22.21 12.27 3.57
CA HIS A 23 -22.97 11.03 3.46
C HIS A 23 -22.53 10.32 2.19
N PHE A 24 -21.86 9.20 2.35
CA PHE A 24 -21.26 8.45 1.25
C PHE A 24 -21.85 7.06 1.19
N ALA A 25 -22.24 6.63 -0.01
CA ALA A 25 -22.75 5.28 -0.24
C ALA A 25 -21.65 4.42 -0.87
N THR A 26 -21.45 3.24 -0.30
CA THR A 26 -20.62 2.19 -0.89
C THR A 26 -21.51 1.07 -1.40
N ASN A 27 -20.93 0.06 -2.05
CA ASN A 27 -21.70 -1.11 -2.50
C ASN A 27 -22.35 -1.89 -1.35
N HIS A 28 -21.88 -1.71 -0.14
CA HIS A 28 -22.29 -2.52 1.02
C HIS A 28 -22.80 -1.70 2.21
N SER A 29 -22.56 -0.38 2.22
CA SER A 29 -22.88 0.44 3.39
C SER A 29 -23.00 1.91 3.06
N HIS A 30 -23.55 2.67 4.01
CA HIS A 30 -23.51 4.13 4.02
C HIS A 30 -22.56 4.57 5.13
N ILE A 31 -21.68 5.53 4.82
CA ILE A 31 -20.70 6.03 5.77
C ILE A 31 -20.81 7.55 5.90
N ASN A 32 -20.50 8.05 7.09
CA ASN A 32 -20.58 9.48 7.39
C ASN A 32 -19.27 10.23 7.14
N TYR A 33 -18.20 9.51 6.91
CA TYR A 33 -16.88 10.07 6.63
C TYR A 33 -16.25 9.31 5.48
N TYR A 34 -15.63 10.06 4.58
CA TYR A 34 -14.75 9.49 3.57
C TYR A 34 -13.31 9.76 3.98
N VAL A 35 -12.49 8.73 4.07
CA VAL A 35 -11.07 8.88 4.40
C VAL A 35 -10.28 9.05 3.12
N ASP A 36 -9.71 10.22 2.96
CA ASP A 36 -8.92 10.57 1.78
C ASP A 36 -7.44 10.28 2.07
N MET A 37 -6.90 9.29 1.37
CA MET A 37 -5.51 8.84 1.47
C MET A 37 -4.63 9.41 0.35
N SER A 38 -5.13 10.39 -0.41
CA SER A 38 -4.43 10.90 -1.59
C SER A 38 -3.03 11.42 -1.28
N GLU A 39 -2.87 12.13 -0.18
CA GLU A 39 -1.56 12.65 0.22
C GLU A 39 -0.55 11.53 0.49
N ILE A 40 -0.94 10.50 1.21
CA ILE A 40 -0.05 9.37 1.49
C ILE A 40 0.28 8.61 0.20
N LYS A 41 -0.70 8.44 -0.68
CA LYS A 41 -0.54 7.67 -1.92
C LYS A 41 0.23 8.41 -3.01
N HIS A 42 0.12 9.73 -3.09
CA HIS A 42 0.61 10.52 -4.22
C HIS A 42 1.69 11.54 -3.86
N ASN A 43 1.83 11.90 -2.61
CA ASN A 43 2.96 12.70 -2.16
C ASN A 43 4.14 11.77 -1.90
N MET A 44 5.18 11.87 -2.71
CA MET A 44 6.27 10.89 -2.67
C MET A 44 7.04 10.90 -1.35
N SER A 45 7.16 12.04 -0.70
CA SER A 45 7.77 12.11 0.64
C SER A 45 6.96 11.33 1.66
N MET A 46 5.64 11.43 1.62
CA MET A 46 4.75 10.70 2.51
C MET A 46 4.68 9.21 2.14
N ALA A 47 4.67 8.88 0.85
CA ALA A 47 4.72 7.50 0.39
C ALA A 47 5.98 6.79 0.89
N LEU A 48 7.12 7.47 0.83
CA LEU A 48 8.38 6.93 1.34
C LEU A 48 8.34 6.72 2.87
N GLU A 49 7.79 7.68 3.62
CA GLU A 49 7.65 7.55 5.08
C GLU A 49 6.72 6.37 5.43
N ALA A 50 5.62 6.23 4.71
CA ALA A 50 4.72 5.10 4.89
C ALA A 50 5.41 3.77 4.59
N ALA A 51 6.16 3.71 3.49
CA ALA A 51 6.91 2.52 3.09
C ALA A 51 7.94 2.12 4.15
N ARG A 52 8.66 3.09 4.71
CA ARG A 52 9.64 2.84 5.78
C ARG A 52 8.98 2.27 7.03
N SER A 53 7.84 2.82 7.43
CA SER A 53 7.09 2.31 8.57
C SER A 53 6.62 0.88 8.35
N ILE A 54 6.10 0.57 7.18
CA ILE A 54 5.65 -0.78 6.82
C ILE A 54 6.86 -1.74 6.77
N ALA A 55 7.95 -1.33 6.15
CA ALA A 55 9.17 -2.14 6.05
C ALA A 55 9.71 -2.56 7.43
N PHE A 56 9.65 -1.65 8.40
CA PHE A 56 10.05 -1.93 9.76
C PHE A 56 9.21 -3.07 10.38
N HIS A 57 7.89 -3.03 10.16
CA HIS A 57 6.99 -4.06 10.68
C HIS A 57 7.15 -5.41 9.98
N PHE A 58 7.59 -5.43 8.74
CA PHE A 58 7.72 -6.66 7.94
C PHE A 58 9.17 -7.08 7.71
N SER A 59 10.11 -6.53 8.45
CA SER A 59 11.54 -6.85 8.28
C SER A 59 11.88 -8.31 8.53
N ALA A 60 11.13 -8.99 9.40
CA ALA A 60 11.33 -10.40 9.74
C ALA A 60 10.43 -11.35 8.94
N VAL A 61 9.69 -10.83 7.96
CA VAL A 61 8.78 -11.61 7.12
C VAL A 61 9.38 -11.74 5.72
N SER A 62 9.41 -12.96 5.19
CA SER A 62 9.85 -13.18 3.81
C SER A 62 8.78 -12.69 2.85
N VAL A 63 9.15 -11.75 1.98
CA VAL A 63 8.26 -11.17 0.98
C VAL A 63 8.91 -11.34 -0.39
N ASP A 64 8.22 -12.03 -1.28
CA ASP A 64 8.68 -12.20 -2.66
C ASP A 64 8.07 -11.16 -3.59
N THR A 65 6.82 -10.80 -3.33
CA THR A 65 6.03 -9.96 -4.23
C THR A 65 5.11 -9.06 -3.42
N LEU A 66 5.01 -7.81 -3.84
CA LEU A 66 4.00 -6.88 -3.36
C LEU A 66 2.89 -6.81 -4.39
N LEU A 67 1.66 -7.01 -3.93
CA LEU A 67 0.47 -6.85 -4.76
C LEU A 67 -0.20 -5.56 -4.33
N CYS A 68 -0.24 -4.58 -5.22
CA CYS A 68 -0.74 -3.24 -4.92
C CYS A 68 -2.10 -3.02 -5.54
N LEU A 69 -3.06 -2.62 -4.69
CA LEU A 69 -4.43 -2.30 -5.08
C LEU A 69 -4.72 -0.84 -4.73
N GLU A 70 -5.68 -0.27 -5.42
CA GLU A 70 -6.28 1.03 -5.08
C GLU A 70 -5.27 2.18 -4.90
N GLY A 71 -4.33 2.29 -5.82
CA GLY A 71 -3.39 3.42 -5.85
C GLY A 71 -2.25 3.32 -4.85
N THR A 72 -1.91 2.13 -4.37
CA THR A 72 -0.81 1.92 -3.42
C THR A 72 0.54 1.60 -4.09
N GLU A 73 0.61 1.70 -5.41
CA GLU A 73 1.80 1.29 -6.16
C GLU A 73 3.04 2.13 -5.86
N TYR A 74 2.89 3.41 -5.56
CA TYR A 74 4.05 4.24 -5.22
C TYR A 74 4.61 3.88 -3.85
N ILE A 75 3.73 3.66 -2.88
CA ILE A 75 4.14 3.12 -1.56
C ILE A 75 4.80 1.76 -1.77
N GLY A 76 4.21 0.92 -2.62
CA GLY A 76 4.73 -0.40 -2.92
C GLY A 76 6.12 -0.39 -3.51
N ALA A 77 6.40 0.53 -4.44
CA ALA A 77 7.71 0.66 -5.06
C ALA A 77 8.79 1.02 -4.01
N TYR A 78 8.50 1.98 -3.15
CA TYR A 78 9.40 2.33 -2.05
C TYR A 78 9.54 1.18 -1.06
N LEU A 79 8.44 0.49 -0.73
CA LEU A 79 8.44 -0.63 0.19
C LEU A 79 9.32 -1.78 -0.31
N ALA A 80 9.21 -2.12 -1.61
CA ALA A 80 10.05 -3.13 -2.22
C ALA A 80 11.53 -2.80 -2.06
N ARG A 81 11.89 -1.54 -2.29
CA ARG A 81 13.26 -1.07 -2.13
C ARG A 81 13.71 -1.11 -0.67
N GLU A 82 12.88 -0.65 0.26
CA GLU A 82 13.22 -0.63 1.68
C GLU A 82 13.38 -2.06 2.23
N LEU A 83 12.52 -2.99 1.84
CA LEU A 83 12.65 -4.40 2.25
C LEU A 83 13.93 -5.03 1.73
N SER A 84 14.36 -4.67 0.52
CA SER A 84 15.58 -5.19 -0.12
C SER A 84 16.84 -4.51 0.40
N SER A 85 16.72 -3.39 1.11
CA SER A 85 17.86 -2.62 1.60
C SER A 85 18.55 -3.34 2.74
N SER A 86 19.88 -3.40 2.68
CA SER A 86 20.69 -3.97 3.75
C SER A 86 20.69 -3.13 5.03
N GLY A 87 20.30 -1.85 4.92
CA GLY A 87 20.36 -0.91 6.04
C GLY A 87 19.38 -1.15 7.18
N ILE A 88 18.27 -1.85 6.92
CA ILE A 88 17.26 -2.12 7.96
C ILE A 88 17.35 -3.52 8.56
N GLY A 89 18.31 -4.35 8.14
CA GLY A 89 18.43 -5.71 8.63
C GLY A 89 17.26 -6.61 8.25
N SER A 90 16.59 -6.31 7.14
CA SER A 90 15.46 -7.09 6.65
C SER A 90 15.89 -8.50 6.24
N LEU A 91 14.99 -9.48 6.48
CA LEU A 91 15.13 -10.83 5.96
C LEU A 91 15.23 -10.85 4.43
N ASN A 92 14.69 -9.83 3.77
CA ASN A 92 14.67 -9.67 2.31
C ASN A 92 15.89 -8.91 1.78
N SER A 93 16.85 -8.59 2.62
CA SER A 93 18.02 -7.80 2.26
C SER A 93 18.81 -8.46 1.11
N GLY A 94 19.09 -7.68 0.08
CA GLY A 94 19.78 -8.16 -1.12
C GLY A 94 18.90 -8.96 -2.08
N LYS A 95 17.64 -9.18 -1.77
CA LYS A 95 16.69 -9.95 -2.57
C LYS A 95 15.89 -9.00 -3.49
N SER A 96 15.61 -9.44 -4.69
CA SER A 96 14.67 -8.72 -5.57
C SER A 96 13.24 -8.97 -5.10
N VAL A 97 12.49 -7.90 -4.85
CA VAL A 97 11.07 -7.96 -4.51
C VAL A 97 10.27 -7.44 -5.70
N TYR A 98 9.34 -8.25 -6.19
CA TYR A 98 8.47 -7.85 -7.30
C TYR A 98 7.32 -7.02 -6.81
N LEU A 99 6.81 -6.15 -7.68
CA LEU A 99 5.58 -5.41 -7.47
C LEU A 99 4.64 -5.72 -8.64
N VAL A 100 3.42 -6.13 -8.34
CA VAL A 100 2.42 -6.45 -9.35
C VAL A 100 1.13 -5.71 -9.05
N GLU A 101 0.39 -5.44 -10.12
CA GLU A 101 -0.93 -4.85 -10.08
C GLU A 101 -1.85 -5.67 -10.98
N PRO A 102 -3.15 -5.77 -10.63
CA PRO A 102 -4.10 -6.41 -11.54
C PRO A 102 -4.34 -5.51 -12.75
N ASP A 103 -4.53 -6.13 -13.92
CA ASP A 103 -4.88 -5.41 -15.14
C ASP A 103 -6.33 -4.95 -15.10
N ASN A 104 -7.22 -5.83 -14.63
CA ASN A 104 -8.65 -5.59 -14.62
C ASN A 104 -9.29 -6.16 -13.36
N ASN A 105 -10.46 -5.60 -13.02
CA ASN A 105 -11.38 -6.17 -12.07
C ASN A 105 -12.64 -6.58 -12.85
N VAL A 106 -12.81 -7.89 -13.07
CA VAL A 106 -13.94 -8.44 -13.83
C VAL A 106 -14.80 -9.27 -12.89
N ASN A 107 -16.09 -8.92 -12.78
CA ASN A 107 -17.06 -9.64 -11.95
C ASN A 107 -16.58 -9.82 -10.49
N GLY A 108 -15.93 -8.78 -9.93
CA GLY A 108 -15.41 -8.81 -8.57
C GLY A 108 -14.13 -9.61 -8.41
N GLN A 109 -13.50 -10.03 -9.50
CA GLN A 109 -12.23 -10.76 -9.49
C GLN A 109 -11.12 -9.92 -10.13
N PHE A 110 -9.98 -9.87 -9.47
CA PHE A 110 -8.80 -9.23 -10.04
C PHE A 110 -8.14 -10.16 -11.04
N MET A 111 -7.86 -9.62 -12.22
CA MET A 111 -7.22 -10.37 -13.31
C MET A 111 -5.79 -9.88 -13.49
N PHE A 112 -4.87 -10.82 -13.66
CA PHE A 112 -3.45 -10.54 -13.87
C PHE A 112 -3.01 -11.03 -15.24
N ALA A 113 -2.08 -10.34 -15.86
CA ALA A 113 -1.44 -10.80 -17.07
C ALA A 113 -0.73 -12.13 -16.83
N ASP A 114 -0.78 -13.03 -17.82
CA ASP A 114 -0.25 -14.39 -17.67
C ASP A 114 1.25 -14.41 -17.35
N ASN A 115 2.01 -13.45 -17.86
CA ASN A 115 3.44 -13.35 -17.61
C ASN A 115 3.79 -12.93 -16.16
N LEU A 116 2.81 -12.50 -15.38
CA LEU A 116 3.00 -12.21 -13.94
C LEU A 116 2.82 -13.45 -13.06
N ARG A 117 2.30 -14.54 -13.61
CA ARG A 117 2.04 -15.76 -12.84
C ARG A 117 3.25 -16.25 -12.03
N PRO A 118 4.47 -16.29 -12.58
CA PRO A 118 5.63 -16.75 -11.80
C PRO A 118 5.98 -15.85 -10.62
N MET A 119 5.51 -14.61 -10.61
CA MET A 119 5.75 -13.66 -9.53
C MET A 119 4.73 -13.80 -8.39
N ILE A 120 3.63 -14.51 -8.62
CA ILE A 120 2.51 -14.62 -7.68
C ILE A 120 2.36 -16.05 -7.18
N GLU A 121 2.34 -17.02 -8.08
CA GLU A 121 2.06 -18.43 -7.77
C GLU A 121 3.19 -19.02 -6.92
N ASN A 122 2.81 -19.62 -5.80
CA ASN A 122 3.75 -20.21 -4.83
C ASN A 122 4.77 -19.21 -4.27
N ARG A 123 4.38 -17.96 -4.18
CA ARG A 123 5.20 -16.87 -3.64
C ARG A 123 4.60 -16.32 -2.35
N ASN A 124 5.45 -15.75 -1.53
CA ASN A 124 5.01 -14.98 -0.36
C ASN A 124 4.59 -13.59 -0.81
N VAL A 125 3.30 -13.34 -0.87
CA VAL A 125 2.73 -12.10 -1.38
C VAL A 125 2.21 -11.25 -0.24
N LEU A 126 2.68 -10.02 -0.18
CA LEU A 126 2.17 -9.00 0.73
C LEU A 126 1.24 -8.07 -0.07
N VAL A 127 0.00 -7.93 0.40
CA VAL A 127 -1.01 -7.11 -0.28
C VAL A 127 -1.07 -5.74 0.37
N LEU A 128 -0.98 -4.70 -0.45
CA LEU A 128 -1.25 -3.31 -0.06
C LEU A 128 -2.59 -2.88 -0.62
N VAL A 129 -3.43 -2.36 0.25
CA VAL A 129 -4.77 -1.89 -0.13
C VAL A 129 -5.15 -0.62 0.64
#